data_66c85585093c376b197eac7ffd3777e7
#
_entry.id   66c85585093c376b197eac7ffd3777e7
#
_cell.length_a   1.000
_cell.length_b   1.000
_cell.length_c   1.000
_cell.angle_alpha   90.00
_cell.angle_beta   90.00
_cell.angle_gamma   90.00
#
_symmetry.space_group_name_H-M   'P 1'
#
loop_
_entity.id
_entity.type
_entity.pdbx_description
1 polymer ?
#
loop_
_entity_poly.entity_id
_entity_poly.type
_entity_poly.pdbx_seq_one_letter_code
_entity_poly.pdbx_strand_id
1 'polypeptide(L)'
;MGKIIAVVNQKGGVGKTTTAVNLTAALHDLGLRVLLCDFDPQANATSGLGLDKRKCKYSVYDVLINDVPAVDAIVSTPYGDVLPSASDLAGATVELISTQHRERQLDMALNGIKERYDLIFVDCPPSLELLTLNALCAADGILVPVQCEYFALEGLSDLMATLRTVKRRMNPRLEVFGVALTMFDGRTNFSAQVSQEVRRHFPGKVFSTVIPRNIRLAEAPSHGVPITASDRISRGAAAYRAMAEEIQQKL
;
A
#
# COMPACT_ATOMS: atom_id res chain seq x y z
N MET A 1 -1.09 4.57 -19.16
CA MET A 1 0.20 4.18 -18.53
C MET A 1 -0.07 3.90 -17.05
N GLY A 2 0.20 2.67 -16.59
CA GLY A 2 -0.09 2.27 -15.22
C GLY A 2 0.61 3.17 -14.19
N LYS A 3 -0.03 3.42 -13.05
CA LYS A 3 0.55 4.19 -11.94
C LYS A 3 1.02 3.25 -10.84
N ILE A 4 2.20 3.50 -10.27
CA ILE A 4 2.70 2.80 -9.09
C ILE A 4 2.48 3.69 -7.87
N ILE A 5 1.75 3.18 -6.86
CA ILE A 5 1.39 3.90 -5.64
C ILE A 5 1.92 3.13 -4.43
N ALA A 6 2.90 3.69 -3.74
CA ALA A 6 3.40 3.11 -2.49
C ALA A 6 2.47 3.47 -1.31
N VAL A 7 2.03 2.46 -0.57
CA VAL A 7 1.20 2.64 0.64
C VAL A 7 2.15 2.71 1.84
N VAL A 8 2.35 3.91 2.37
CA VAL A 8 3.43 4.19 3.33
C VAL A 8 2.94 4.93 4.57
N ASN A 9 3.44 4.52 5.72
CA ASN A 9 3.43 5.27 6.97
C ASN A 9 4.41 4.57 7.94
N GLN A 10 5.23 5.34 8.67
CA GLN A 10 6.17 4.80 9.67
C GLN A 10 5.47 4.13 10.84
N LYS A 11 4.29 4.63 11.21
CA LYS A 11 3.53 4.10 12.33
C LYS A 11 2.95 2.73 11.98
N GLY A 12 3.20 1.74 12.83
CA GLY A 12 2.55 0.43 12.77
C GLY A 12 1.05 0.53 13.08
N GLY A 13 0.26 -0.38 12.51
CA GLY A 13 -1.17 -0.48 12.84
C GLY A 13 -2.09 0.60 12.27
N VAL A 14 -1.63 1.52 11.43
CA VAL A 14 -2.46 2.58 10.83
C VAL A 14 -3.35 2.09 9.68
N GLY A 15 -3.28 0.81 9.32
CA GLY A 15 -4.09 0.23 8.26
C GLY A 15 -3.46 0.27 6.86
N LYS A 16 -2.13 0.29 6.71
CA LYS A 16 -1.45 0.19 5.41
C LYS A 16 -1.91 -1.02 4.62
N THR A 17 -1.61 -2.20 5.11
CA THR A 17 -1.97 -3.48 4.49
C THR A 17 -3.47 -3.61 4.28
N THR A 18 -4.28 -3.24 5.30
CA THR A 18 -5.74 -3.25 5.18
C THR A 18 -6.22 -2.37 4.03
N THR A 19 -5.62 -1.18 3.88
CA THR A 19 -5.95 -0.25 2.79
C THR A 19 -5.50 -0.80 1.43
N ALA A 20 -4.28 -1.31 1.33
CA ALA A 20 -3.75 -1.89 0.09
C ALA A 20 -4.62 -3.06 -0.40
N VAL A 21 -4.90 -4.04 0.47
CA VAL A 21 -5.73 -5.22 0.16
C VAL A 21 -7.13 -4.82 -0.29
N ASN A 22 -7.81 -3.96 0.48
CA ASN A 22 -9.22 -3.66 0.21
C ASN A 22 -9.40 -2.71 -0.98
N LEU A 23 -8.44 -1.79 -1.24
CA LEU A 23 -8.46 -0.97 -2.45
C LEU A 23 -8.14 -1.80 -3.69
N THR A 24 -7.20 -2.74 -3.62
CA THR A 24 -6.92 -3.67 -4.73
C THR A 24 -8.20 -4.39 -5.14
N ALA A 25 -8.90 -5.00 -4.19
CA ALA A 25 -10.14 -5.71 -4.46
C ALA A 25 -11.26 -4.78 -4.97
N ALA A 26 -11.46 -3.63 -4.33
CA ALA A 26 -12.53 -2.71 -4.71
C ALA A 26 -12.31 -2.10 -6.10
N LEU A 27 -11.06 -1.79 -6.48
CA LEU A 27 -10.72 -1.30 -7.83
C LEU A 27 -10.81 -2.41 -8.87
N HIS A 28 -10.44 -3.64 -8.52
CA HIS A 28 -10.63 -4.80 -9.38
C HIS A 28 -12.13 -5.05 -9.65
N ASP A 29 -12.98 -4.94 -8.63
CA ASP A 29 -14.45 -5.01 -8.76
C ASP A 29 -15.01 -3.90 -9.70
N LEU A 30 -14.33 -2.75 -9.82
CA LEU A 30 -14.65 -1.67 -10.77
C LEU A 30 -14.09 -1.90 -12.19
N GLY A 31 -13.47 -3.06 -12.44
CA GLY A 31 -12.95 -3.46 -13.75
C GLY A 31 -11.55 -2.97 -14.06
N LEU A 32 -10.79 -2.42 -13.10
CA LEU A 32 -9.40 -2.05 -13.32
C LEU A 32 -8.47 -3.26 -13.19
N ARG A 33 -7.38 -3.26 -13.97
CA ARG A 33 -6.28 -4.21 -13.82
C ARG A 33 -5.37 -3.72 -12.69
N VAL A 34 -5.43 -4.38 -11.54
CA VAL A 34 -4.70 -3.96 -10.33
C VAL A 34 -3.74 -5.05 -9.90
N LEU A 35 -2.50 -4.64 -9.63
CA LEU A 35 -1.48 -5.47 -8.99
C LEU A 35 -1.24 -4.98 -7.56
N LEU A 36 -1.25 -5.87 -6.59
CA LEU A 36 -0.75 -5.63 -5.25
C LEU A 36 0.65 -6.26 -5.11
N CYS A 37 1.69 -5.44 -5.02
CA CYS A 37 3.01 -5.86 -4.62
C CYS A 37 3.11 -5.83 -3.09
N ASP A 38 3.13 -6.99 -2.45
CA ASP A 38 3.38 -7.11 -1.03
C ASP A 38 4.89 -6.93 -0.78
N PHE A 39 5.26 -5.85 -0.12
CA PHE A 39 6.65 -5.47 0.10
C PHE A 39 7.03 -5.43 1.58
N ASP A 40 6.20 -6.07 2.41
CA ASP A 40 6.46 -6.27 3.84
C ASP A 40 6.89 -7.73 4.07
N PRO A 41 8.03 -8.01 4.75
CA PRO A 41 8.46 -9.36 5.12
C PRO A 41 7.43 -10.16 5.93
N GLN A 42 6.47 -9.49 6.57
CA GLN A 42 5.37 -10.16 7.27
C GLN A 42 4.40 -10.85 6.30
N ALA A 43 4.36 -10.45 5.04
CA ALA A 43 3.52 -11.00 3.97
C ALA A 43 2.02 -11.02 4.33
N ASN A 44 1.56 -9.95 4.99
CA ASN A 44 0.18 -9.83 5.42
C ASN A 44 -0.77 -9.50 4.28
N ALA A 45 -0.32 -8.74 3.27
CA ALA A 45 -1.11 -8.44 2.08
C ALA A 45 -1.31 -9.70 1.22
N THR A 46 -0.27 -10.52 1.08
CA THR A 46 -0.30 -11.83 0.42
C THR A 46 -1.38 -12.72 1.03
N SER A 47 -1.33 -12.88 2.36
CA SER A 47 -2.33 -13.68 3.09
C SER A 47 -3.72 -13.07 3.02
N GLY A 48 -3.82 -11.73 3.03
CA GLY A 48 -5.09 -10.99 3.00
C GLY A 48 -5.87 -11.13 1.68
N LEU A 49 -5.20 -11.56 0.59
CA LEU A 49 -5.82 -11.92 -0.69
C LEU A 49 -5.87 -13.43 -0.95
N GLY A 50 -5.75 -14.24 0.11
CA GLY A 50 -6.01 -15.67 0.08
C GLY A 50 -4.84 -16.54 -0.36
N LEU A 51 -3.64 -15.99 -0.50
CA LEU A 51 -2.47 -16.77 -0.87
C LEU A 51 -1.78 -17.35 0.37
N ASP A 52 -1.41 -18.63 0.31
CA ASP A 52 -0.50 -19.22 1.30
C ASP A 52 0.94 -18.84 0.91
N LYS A 53 1.50 -17.89 1.64
CA LYS A 53 2.86 -17.38 1.43
C LYS A 53 3.97 -18.45 1.42
N ARG A 54 3.70 -19.64 1.99
CA ARG A 54 4.63 -20.77 2.01
C ARG A 54 4.54 -21.65 0.76
N LYS A 55 3.49 -21.45 -0.05
CA LYS A 55 3.23 -22.23 -1.27
C LYS A 55 3.45 -21.43 -2.54
N CYS A 56 3.69 -20.12 -2.44
CA CYS A 56 4.06 -19.32 -3.60
C CYS A 56 5.40 -19.83 -4.15
N LYS A 57 5.45 -20.06 -5.47
CA LYS A 57 6.66 -20.58 -6.14
C LYS A 57 7.81 -19.58 -6.06
N TYR A 58 7.47 -18.30 -6.26
CA TYR A 58 8.37 -17.15 -6.19
C TYR A 58 7.73 -16.05 -5.37
N SER A 59 8.55 -15.19 -4.81
CA SER A 59 8.15 -14.02 -4.05
C SER A 59 8.85 -12.76 -4.61
N VAL A 60 8.51 -11.60 -4.08
CA VAL A 60 9.23 -10.35 -4.40
C VAL A 60 10.71 -10.42 -4.00
N TYR A 61 11.08 -11.24 -3.01
CA TYR A 61 12.49 -11.52 -2.68
C TYR A 61 13.22 -12.15 -3.88
N ASP A 62 12.62 -13.17 -4.51
CA ASP A 62 13.23 -13.82 -5.69
C ASP A 62 13.39 -12.84 -6.86
N VAL A 63 12.45 -11.93 -7.01
CA VAL A 63 12.53 -10.89 -8.04
C VAL A 63 13.68 -9.91 -7.78
N LEU A 64 13.94 -9.56 -6.51
CA LEU A 64 14.99 -8.59 -6.16
C LEU A 64 16.39 -9.18 -6.10
N ILE A 65 16.51 -10.46 -5.71
CA ILE A 65 17.79 -11.08 -5.34
C ILE A 65 18.19 -12.20 -6.31
N ASN A 66 17.21 -12.97 -6.78
CA ASN A 66 17.45 -14.16 -7.61
C ASN A 66 17.18 -13.91 -9.12
N ASP A 67 17.04 -12.64 -9.52
CA ASP A 67 16.79 -12.22 -10.91
C ASP A 67 15.57 -12.89 -11.57
N VAL A 68 14.59 -13.33 -10.77
CA VAL A 68 13.33 -13.88 -11.29
C VAL A 68 12.52 -12.75 -11.93
N PRO A 69 12.08 -12.89 -13.20
CA PRO A 69 11.22 -11.89 -13.81
C PRO A 69 9.95 -11.67 -12.99
N ALA A 70 9.60 -10.40 -12.71
CA ALA A 70 8.43 -10.08 -11.88
C ALA A 70 7.14 -10.73 -12.40
N VAL A 71 7.01 -10.88 -13.73
CA VAL A 71 5.86 -11.53 -14.36
C VAL A 71 5.70 -13.00 -13.96
N ASP A 72 6.79 -13.70 -13.68
CA ASP A 72 6.78 -15.13 -13.31
C ASP A 72 6.46 -15.36 -11.83
N ALA A 73 6.60 -14.30 -11.00
CA ALA A 73 6.28 -14.31 -9.59
C ALA A 73 4.84 -13.84 -9.28
N ILE A 74 4.14 -13.26 -10.26
CA ILE A 74 2.77 -12.80 -10.07
C ILE A 74 1.79 -13.97 -10.00
N VAL A 75 0.88 -13.89 -9.03
CA VAL A 75 -0.21 -14.85 -8.83
C VAL A 75 -1.55 -14.13 -8.99
N SER A 76 -2.40 -14.62 -9.88
CA SER A 76 -3.76 -14.07 -10.05
C SER A 76 -4.69 -14.60 -8.97
N THR A 77 -5.50 -13.71 -8.42
CA THR A 77 -6.55 -14.02 -7.44
C THR A 77 -7.90 -13.49 -7.91
N PRO A 78 -9.01 -13.90 -7.30
CA PRO A 78 -10.33 -13.32 -7.61
C PRO A 78 -10.47 -11.83 -7.27
N TYR A 79 -9.46 -11.24 -6.63
CA TYR A 79 -9.48 -9.87 -6.09
C TYR A 79 -8.44 -8.94 -6.74
N GLY A 80 -7.77 -9.42 -7.78
CA GLY A 80 -6.65 -8.75 -8.46
C GLY A 80 -5.39 -9.60 -8.41
N ASP A 81 -4.36 -9.17 -9.14
CA ASP A 81 -3.08 -9.85 -9.17
C ASP A 81 -2.22 -9.50 -7.95
N VAL A 82 -1.38 -10.43 -7.51
CA VAL A 82 -0.49 -10.26 -6.36
C VAL A 82 0.93 -10.64 -6.75
N LEU A 83 1.89 -9.77 -6.48
CA LEU A 83 3.30 -10.12 -6.36
C LEU A 83 3.55 -10.42 -4.88
N PRO A 84 3.65 -11.71 -4.48
CA PRO A 84 3.62 -12.10 -3.08
C PRO A 84 4.93 -11.80 -2.36
N SER A 85 4.85 -11.64 -1.04
CA SER A 85 5.98 -11.57 -0.13
C SER A 85 6.15 -12.88 0.67
N ALA A 86 7.34 -13.02 1.23
CA ALA A 86 7.67 -14.08 2.20
C ALA A 86 8.69 -13.56 3.23
N SER A 87 8.94 -14.34 4.29
CA SER A 87 9.81 -13.93 5.40
C SER A 87 11.27 -13.69 5.02
N ASP A 88 11.75 -14.29 3.95
CA ASP A 88 13.10 -14.11 3.39
C ASP A 88 13.34 -12.70 2.86
N LEU A 89 12.29 -11.95 2.50
CA LEU A 89 12.41 -10.53 2.15
C LEU A 89 13.11 -9.70 3.26
N ALA A 90 13.06 -10.14 4.51
CA ALA A 90 13.81 -9.49 5.59
C ALA A 90 15.33 -9.54 5.36
N GLY A 91 15.82 -10.61 4.74
CA GLY A 91 17.23 -10.78 4.37
C GLY A 91 17.66 -9.92 3.19
N ALA A 92 16.74 -9.56 2.30
CA ALA A 92 17.04 -8.76 1.11
C ALA A 92 17.70 -7.41 1.46
N THR A 93 17.39 -6.83 2.61
CA THR A 93 18.03 -5.56 3.04
C THR A 93 19.54 -5.69 3.22
N VAL A 94 20.03 -6.85 3.66
CA VAL A 94 21.46 -7.12 3.84
C VAL A 94 22.11 -7.42 2.49
N GLU A 95 21.46 -8.24 1.67
CA GLU A 95 21.97 -8.67 0.36
C GLU A 95 22.05 -7.51 -0.64
N LEU A 96 21.07 -6.61 -0.60
CA LEU A 96 21.05 -5.42 -1.45
C LEU A 96 22.14 -4.40 -1.09
N ILE A 97 22.78 -4.44 0.09
CA ILE A 97 23.81 -3.47 0.49
C ILE A 97 24.95 -3.39 -0.56
N SER A 98 25.35 -4.53 -1.11
CA SER A 98 26.43 -4.64 -2.10
C SER A 98 25.97 -4.45 -3.55
N THR A 99 24.65 -4.34 -3.78
CA THR A 99 24.09 -4.25 -5.14
C THR A 99 24.15 -2.81 -5.65
N GLN A 100 24.52 -2.65 -6.93
CA GLN A 100 24.45 -1.33 -7.60
C GLN A 100 23.00 -0.86 -7.67
N HIS A 101 22.79 0.44 -7.44
CA HIS A 101 21.45 1.03 -7.44
C HIS A 101 20.46 0.28 -6.53
N ARG A 102 20.94 -0.15 -5.37
CA ARG A 102 20.20 -0.95 -4.39
C ARG A 102 18.83 -0.38 -4.00
N GLU A 103 18.65 0.93 -4.13
CA GLU A 103 17.39 1.64 -3.86
C GLU A 103 16.42 1.64 -5.06
N ARG A 104 16.82 1.09 -6.21
CA ARG A 104 16.03 1.07 -7.47
C ARG A 104 15.69 -0.34 -7.97
N GLN A 105 15.99 -1.37 -7.21
CA GLN A 105 15.75 -2.75 -7.64
C GLN A 105 14.26 -3.01 -7.91
N LEU A 106 13.38 -2.49 -7.04
CA LEU A 106 11.94 -2.59 -7.25
C LEU A 106 11.46 -1.76 -8.46
N ASP A 107 12.04 -0.57 -8.69
CA ASP A 107 11.74 0.25 -9.88
C ASP A 107 12.05 -0.52 -11.17
N MET A 108 13.22 -1.14 -11.25
CA MET A 108 13.61 -1.95 -12.41
C MET A 108 12.69 -3.14 -12.62
N ALA A 109 12.32 -3.84 -11.54
CA ALA A 109 11.43 -4.99 -11.59
C ALA A 109 10.01 -4.62 -12.07
N LEU A 110 9.42 -3.55 -11.51
CA LEU A 110 8.05 -3.15 -11.82
C LEU A 110 7.92 -2.45 -13.17
N ASN A 111 8.95 -1.77 -13.67
CA ASN A 111 8.91 -1.12 -14.98
C ASN A 111 8.66 -2.12 -16.12
N GLY A 112 9.13 -3.36 -16.00
CA GLY A 112 8.90 -4.41 -17.00
C GLY A 112 7.44 -4.87 -17.11
N ILE A 113 6.61 -4.60 -16.11
CA ILE A 113 5.22 -5.05 -16.05
C ILE A 113 4.18 -3.93 -15.92
N LYS A 114 4.64 -2.69 -15.72
CA LYS A 114 3.80 -1.52 -15.41
C LYS A 114 2.66 -1.30 -16.43
N GLU A 115 2.92 -1.50 -17.72
CA GLU A 115 1.94 -1.32 -18.79
C GLU A 115 0.80 -2.35 -18.79
N ARG A 116 0.95 -3.45 -18.07
CA ARG A 116 -0.08 -4.49 -17.95
C ARG A 116 -1.20 -4.10 -16.98
N TYR A 117 -0.95 -3.11 -16.11
CA TYR A 117 -1.84 -2.69 -15.05
C TYR A 117 -2.25 -1.23 -15.20
N ASP A 118 -3.44 -0.91 -14.71
CA ASP A 118 -3.91 0.46 -14.59
C ASP A 118 -3.35 1.07 -13.30
N LEU A 119 -3.19 0.23 -12.25
CA LEU A 119 -2.63 0.61 -10.96
C LEU A 119 -1.84 -0.53 -10.33
N ILE A 120 -0.68 -0.19 -9.75
CA ILE A 120 0.12 -1.09 -8.91
C ILE A 120 0.20 -0.47 -7.51
N PHE A 121 -0.31 -1.14 -6.50
CA PHE A 121 -0.05 -0.80 -5.10
C PHE A 121 1.19 -1.53 -4.60
N VAL A 122 2.01 -0.84 -3.83
CA VAL A 122 3.14 -1.43 -3.09
C VAL A 122 2.85 -1.29 -1.59
N ASP A 123 2.54 -2.39 -0.91
CA ASP A 123 2.32 -2.39 0.55
C ASP A 123 3.65 -2.41 1.28
N CYS A 124 3.98 -1.34 2.00
CA CYS A 124 5.29 -1.13 2.61
C CYS A 124 5.32 -1.50 4.09
N PRO A 125 6.47 -1.97 4.62
CA PRO A 125 6.66 -2.20 6.05
C PRO A 125 6.56 -0.88 6.85
N PRO A 126 6.39 -0.96 8.19
CA PRO A 126 6.31 0.21 9.07
C PRO A 126 7.70 0.80 9.41
N SER A 127 8.56 0.98 8.40
CA SER A 127 9.88 1.58 8.55
C SER A 127 10.20 2.45 7.33
N LEU A 128 11.18 3.34 7.43
CA LEU A 128 11.71 4.11 6.30
C LEU A 128 13.13 3.61 5.90
N GLU A 129 13.32 2.31 5.98
CA GLU A 129 14.56 1.64 5.61
C GLU A 129 14.64 1.31 4.11
N LEU A 130 15.61 0.50 3.70
CA LEU A 130 15.94 0.24 2.31
C LEU A 130 14.75 -0.30 1.49
N LEU A 131 13.90 -1.15 2.06
CA LEU A 131 12.71 -1.63 1.36
C LEU A 131 11.75 -0.48 1.05
N THR A 132 11.41 0.34 2.04
CA THR A 132 10.53 1.49 1.81
C THR A 132 11.17 2.51 0.85
N LEU A 133 12.49 2.71 0.89
CA LEU A 133 13.19 3.54 -0.10
C LEU A 133 13.05 2.97 -1.51
N ASN A 134 13.14 1.65 -1.71
CA ASN A 134 12.88 1.01 -3.00
C ASN A 134 11.46 1.29 -3.49
N ALA A 135 10.46 1.13 -2.61
CA ALA A 135 9.07 1.43 -2.96
C ALA A 135 8.88 2.90 -3.37
N LEU A 136 9.50 3.85 -2.63
CA LEU A 136 9.43 5.28 -2.94
C LEU A 136 10.17 5.64 -4.24
N CYS A 137 11.26 4.94 -4.57
CA CYS A 137 11.98 5.13 -5.83
C CYS A 137 11.17 4.61 -7.03
N ALA A 138 10.44 3.53 -6.87
CA ALA A 138 9.59 2.94 -7.90
C ALA A 138 8.27 3.71 -8.12
N ALA A 139 7.75 4.37 -7.07
CA ALA A 139 6.42 4.93 -7.07
C ALA A 139 6.28 6.23 -7.89
N ASP A 140 5.15 6.40 -8.55
CA ASP A 140 4.70 7.69 -9.10
C ASP A 140 4.06 8.55 -8.00
N GLY A 141 3.49 7.90 -6.98
CA GLY A 141 2.88 8.60 -5.85
C GLY A 141 2.79 7.75 -4.59
N ILE A 142 2.44 8.39 -3.49
CA ILE A 142 2.20 7.71 -2.23
C ILE A 142 0.76 7.85 -1.77
N LEU A 143 0.22 6.77 -1.23
CA LEU A 143 -0.99 6.75 -0.43
C LEU A 143 -0.60 6.64 1.05
N VAL A 144 -1.06 7.58 1.86
CA VAL A 144 -0.71 7.66 3.27
C VAL A 144 -1.95 7.35 4.13
N PRO A 145 -2.10 6.13 4.64
CA PRO A 145 -3.12 5.82 5.65
C PRO A 145 -2.75 6.50 6.96
N VAL A 146 -3.70 7.25 7.54
CA VAL A 146 -3.53 8.02 8.78
C VAL A 146 -4.64 7.65 9.74
N GLN A 147 -4.28 7.04 10.85
CA GLN A 147 -5.22 6.76 11.92
C GLN A 147 -5.63 8.07 12.63
N CYS A 148 -6.94 8.27 12.87
CA CYS A 148 -7.46 9.48 13.52
C CYS A 148 -7.21 9.46 15.04
N GLU A 149 -5.92 9.49 15.46
CA GLU A 149 -5.44 9.47 16.84
C GLU A 149 -4.41 10.58 17.10
N TYR A 150 -4.13 10.88 18.39
CA TYR A 150 -3.32 12.01 18.84
C TYR A 150 -1.94 12.13 18.16
N PHE A 151 -1.21 11.02 18.06
CA PHE A 151 0.13 11.02 17.47
C PHE A 151 0.15 10.92 15.93
N ALA A 152 -1.00 11.15 15.27
CA ALA A 152 -1.08 11.04 13.81
C ALA A 152 -0.20 12.07 13.09
N LEU A 153 -0.10 13.27 13.62
CA LEU A 153 0.59 14.39 12.97
C LEU A 153 2.11 14.35 13.13
N GLU A 154 2.60 13.81 14.26
CA GLU A 154 4.04 13.71 14.52
C GLU A 154 4.74 12.82 13.48
N GLY A 155 4.23 11.60 13.27
CA GLY A 155 4.78 10.68 12.26
C GLY A 155 4.64 11.17 10.82
N LEU A 156 3.67 12.06 10.53
CA LEU A 156 3.51 12.65 9.20
C LEU A 156 4.62 13.64 8.86
N SER A 157 5.13 14.40 9.83
CA SER A 157 6.21 15.36 9.61
C SER A 157 7.51 14.67 9.17
N ASP A 158 7.86 13.56 9.81
CA ASP A 158 9.05 12.76 9.48
C ASP A 158 8.91 12.08 8.11
N LEU A 159 7.73 11.54 7.83
CA LEU A 159 7.42 10.97 6.51
C LEU A 159 7.59 12.04 5.43
N MET A 160 7.04 13.24 5.62
CA MET A 160 7.16 14.33 4.63
C MET A 160 8.60 14.82 4.46
N ALA A 161 9.44 14.79 5.52
CA ALA A 161 10.85 15.11 5.41
C ALA A 161 11.60 14.07 4.54
N THR A 162 11.32 12.79 4.78
CA THR A 162 11.87 11.69 3.96
C THR A 162 11.40 11.81 2.51
N LEU A 163 10.12 12.03 2.26
CA LEU A 163 9.59 12.22 0.90
C LEU A 163 10.26 13.36 0.14
N ARG A 164 10.45 14.51 0.80
CA ARG A 164 11.19 15.64 0.19
C ARG A 164 12.60 15.26 -0.18
N THR A 165 13.27 14.46 0.64
CA THR A 165 14.64 13.98 0.37
C THR A 165 14.66 13.02 -0.81
N VAL A 166 13.76 12.03 -0.84
CA VAL A 166 13.64 11.08 -1.95
C VAL A 166 13.28 11.82 -3.25
N LYS A 167 12.27 12.70 -3.22
CA LYS A 167 11.88 13.49 -4.39
C LYS A 167 13.05 14.30 -4.97
N ARG A 168 13.85 14.91 -4.13
CA ARG A 168 14.98 15.76 -4.58
C ARG A 168 16.15 14.96 -5.11
N ARG A 169 16.45 13.77 -4.54
CA ARG A 169 17.70 13.05 -4.81
C ARG A 169 17.55 11.78 -5.65
N MET A 170 16.39 11.13 -5.61
CA MET A 170 16.21 9.77 -6.12
C MET A 170 15.05 9.67 -7.12
N ASN A 171 13.89 10.23 -6.80
CA ASN A 171 12.69 10.13 -7.64
C ASN A 171 11.95 11.48 -7.74
N PRO A 172 12.29 12.35 -8.70
CA PRO A 172 11.66 13.66 -8.87
C PRO A 172 10.14 13.62 -9.18
N ARG A 173 9.65 12.48 -9.67
CA ARG A 173 8.22 12.28 -10.01
C ARG A 173 7.33 12.03 -8.79
N LEU A 174 7.95 11.61 -7.67
CA LEU A 174 7.22 11.20 -6.47
C LEU A 174 6.33 12.32 -5.93
N GLU A 175 5.04 12.04 -5.77
CA GLU A 175 4.04 12.97 -5.24
C GLU A 175 3.19 12.34 -4.14
N VAL A 176 2.48 13.16 -3.36
CA VAL A 176 1.41 12.67 -2.51
C VAL A 176 0.18 12.44 -3.40
N PHE A 177 -0.12 11.18 -3.68
CA PHE A 177 -1.31 10.77 -4.42
C PHE A 177 -2.57 11.02 -3.59
N GLY A 178 -2.54 10.61 -2.31
CA GLY A 178 -3.65 10.83 -1.40
C GLY A 178 -3.34 10.46 0.05
N VAL A 179 -4.17 10.98 0.95
CA VAL A 179 -4.15 10.64 2.37
C VAL A 179 -5.49 10.01 2.73
N ALA A 180 -5.46 8.80 3.27
CA ALA A 180 -6.64 8.04 3.69
C ALA A 180 -6.79 8.10 5.21
N LEU A 181 -7.85 8.72 5.70
CA LEU A 181 -8.18 8.73 7.13
C LEU A 181 -8.76 7.38 7.52
N THR A 182 -8.11 6.68 8.45
CA THR A 182 -8.48 5.34 8.89
C THR A 182 -8.92 5.32 10.34
N MET A 183 -9.65 4.27 10.71
CA MET A 183 -10.16 4.05 12.08
C MET A 183 -10.90 5.26 12.64
N PHE A 184 -11.59 5.98 11.76
CA PHE A 184 -12.36 7.15 12.15
C PHE A 184 -13.54 6.74 13.04
N ASP A 185 -13.68 7.38 14.20
CA ASP A 185 -14.82 7.21 15.09
C ASP A 185 -15.62 8.52 15.15
N GLY A 186 -16.72 8.55 14.39
CA GLY A 186 -17.60 9.75 14.32
C GLY A 186 -18.33 10.11 15.62
N ARG A 187 -18.24 9.27 16.67
CA ARG A 187 -18.81 9.55 17.99
C ARG A 187 -17.91 10.44 18.84
N THR A 188 -16.64 10.62 18.42
CA THR A 188 -15.66 11.39 19.16
C THR A 188 -15.34 12.70 18.45
N ASN A 189 -15.38 13.82 19.19
CA ASN A 189 -14.91 15.11 18.68
C ASN A 189 -13.43 15.07 18.31
N PHE A 190 -12.68 14.20 18.95
CA PHE A 190 -11.26 14.06 18.76
C PHE A 190 -10.91 13.57 17.34
N SER A 191 -11.58 12.53 16.82
CA SER A 191 -11.38 12.06 15.43
C SER A 191 -11.69 13.16 14.40
N ALA A 192 -12.71 13.97 14.67
CA ALA A 192 -13.05 15.11 13.82
C ALA A 192 -11.95 16.19 13.83
N GLN A 193 -11.40 16.51 15.01
CA GLN A 193 -10.28 17.46 15.13
C GLN A 193 -9.04 17.00 14.40
N VAL A 194 -8.63 15.73 14.58
CA VAL A 194 -7.49 15.15 13.86
C VAL A 194 -7.72 15.17 12.35
N SER A 195 -8.93 14.80 11.90
CA SER A 195 -9.28 14.86 10.48
C SER A 195 -9.14 16.27 9.91
N GLN A 196 -9.63 17.28 10.63
CA GLN A 196 -9.52 18.68 10.22
C GLN A 196 -8.05 19.12 10.12
N GLU A 197 -7.23 18.74 11.08
CA GLU A 197 -5.82 19.11 11.12
C GLU A 197 -5.04 18.42 9.97
N VAL A 198 -5.29 17.13 9.70
CA VAL A 198 -4.69 16.44 8.56
C VAL A 198 -5.11 17.12 7.24
N ARG A 199 -6.37 17.53 7.09
CA ARG A 199 -6.85 18.26 5.91
C ARG A 199 -6.17 19.62 5.72
N ARG A 200 -5.81 20.32 6.81
CA ARG A 200 -5.05 21.58 6.76
C ARG A 200 -3.60 21.35 6.26
N HIS A 201 -2.96 20.26 6.71
CA HIS A 201 -1.59 19.93 6.33
C HIS A 201 -1.47 19.38 4.91
N PHE A 202 -2.54 18.76 4.39
CA PHE A 202 -2.59 18.15 3.05
C PHE A 202 -3.76 18.69 2.22
N PRO A 203 -3.76 19.99 1.88
CA PRO A 203 -4.88 20.59 1.16
C PRO A 203 -5.08 19.90 -0.21
N GLY A 204 -6.33 19.47 -0.46
CA GLY A 204 -6.70 18.80 -1.71
C GLY A 204 -6.15 17.37 -1.89
N LYS A 205 -5.41 16.82 -0.91
CA LYS A 205 -4.84 15.48 -0.98
C LYS A 205 -5.55 14.46 -0.08
N VAL A 206 -6.35 14.89 0.90
CA VAL A 206 -7.10 13.98 1.76
C VAL A 206 -8.37 13.53 1.06
N PHE A 207 -8.57 12.21 0.96
CA PHE A 207 -9.80 11.66 0.39
C PHE A 207 -11.03 12.16 1.16
N SER A 208 -12.14 12.34 0.44
CA SER A 208 -13.43 12.71 1.03
C SER A 208 -13.94 11.60 1.92
N THR A 209 -13.81 10.37 1.43
CA THR A 209 -14.16 9.15 2.16
C THR A 209 -13.22 8.92 3.33
N VAL A 210 -13.79 8.60 4.50
CA VAL A 210 -13.06 8.15 5.68
C VAL A 210 -13.34 6.67 5.95
N ILE A 211 -12.32 5.92 6.36
CA ILE A 211 -12.46 4.51 6.71
C ILE A 211 -12.83 4.43 8.20
N PRO A 212 -14.04 3.94 8.54
CA PRO A 212 -14.47 3.88 9.93
C PRO A 212 -13.71 2.80 10.71
N ARG A 213 -13.63 2.96 12.04
CA ARG A 213 -13.26 1.85 12.92
C ARG A 213 -14.30 0.75 12.79
N ASN A 214 -13.87 -0.42 12.31
CA ASN A 214 -14.75 -1.55 12.04
C ASN A 214 -14.02 -2.87 12.34
N ILE A 215 -14.55 -3.67 13.25
CA ILE A 215 -13.96 -4.95 13.65
C ILE A 215 -13.89 -5.94 12.48
N ARG A 216 -14.86 -5.90 11.57
CA ARG A 216 -14.88 -6.76 10.38
C ARG A 216 -13.67 -6.56 9.47
N LEU A 217 -13.11 -5.34 9.42
CA LEU A 217 -11.85 -5.07 8.70
C LEU A 217 -10.64 -5.75 9.34
N ALA A 218 -10.67 -5.97 10.65
CA ALA A 218 -9.60 -6.69 11.36
C ALA A 218 -9.77 -8.21 11.26
N GLU A 219 -11.01 -8.70 11.13
CA GLU A 219 -11.34 -10.13 11.02
C GLU A 219 -11.14 -10.68 9.60
N ALA A 220 -11.46 -9.92 8.56
CA ALA A 220 -11.42 -10.36 7.17
C ALA A 220 -10.07 -11.01 6.75
N PRO A 221 -8.89 -10.47 7.12
CA PRO A 221 -7.61 -11.09 6.79
C PRO A 221 -7.42 -12.49 7.37
N SER A 222 -8.06 -12.83 8.51
CA SER A 222 -7.98 -14.18 9.09
C SER A 222 -8.65 -15.25 8.21
N HIS A 223 -9.51 -14.81 7.31
CA HIS A 223 -10.19 -15.66 6.32
C HIS A 223 -9.52 -15.59 4.94
N GLY A 224 -8.43 -14.82 4.79
CA GLY A 224 -7.74 -14.65 3.52
C GLY A 224 -8.57 -13.95 2.44
N VAL A 225 -9.49 -13.08 2.82
CA VAL A 225 -10.38 -12.38 1.87
C VAL A 225 -10.49 -10.88 2.20
N PRO A 226 -10.67 -10.01 1.20
CA PRO A 226 -10.94 -8.59 1.44
C PRO A 226 -12.33 -8.40 2.05
N ILE A 227 -12.55 -7.24 2.68
CA ILE A 227 -13.84 -6.91 3.32
C ILE A 227 -15.00 -6.93 2.31
N THR A 228 -14.75 -6.57 1.06
CA THR A 228 -15.76 -6.57 -0.02
C THR A 228 -16.29 -7.98 -0.32
N ALA A 229 -15.50 -9.01 -0.04
CA ALA A 229 -15.91 -10.42 -0.16
C ALA A 229 -16.40 -11.00 1.18
N SER A 230 -15.75 -10.64 2.30
CA SER A 230 -16.08 -11.16 3.64
C SER A 230 -17.41 -10.62 4.18
N ASP A 231 -17.65 -9.30 4.07
CA ASP A 231 -18.86 -8.64 4.55
C ASP A 231 -19.20 -7.44 3.65
N ARG A 232 -19.90 -7.74 2.54
CA ARG A 232 -20.22 -6.78 1.47
C ARG A 232 -21.07 -5.60 1.92
N ILE A 233 -21.86 -5.75 2.98
CA ILE A 233 -22.79 -4.73 3.49
C ILE A 233 -22.20 -3.93 4.66
N SER A 234 -21.03 -4.30 5.15
CA SER A 234 -20.37 -3.60 6.25
C SER A 234 -20.03 -2.15 5.89
N ARG A 235 -19.97 -1.29 6.92
CA ARG A 235 -19.51 0.09 6.73
C ARG A 235 -18.08 0.17 6.18
N GLY A 236 -17.23 -0.81 6.53
CA GLY A 236 -15.87 -0.90 6.01
C GLY A 236 -15.85 -1.18 4.51
N ALA A 237 -16.65 -2.13 4.03
CA ALA A 237 -16.77 -2.44 2.61
C ALA A 237 -17.33 -1.26 1.82
N ALA A 238 -18.38 -0.60 2.32
CA ALA A 238 -18.95 0.59 1.70
C ALA A 238 -17.90 1.73 1.58
N ALA A 239 -17.12 1.95 2.64
CA ALA A 239 -16.08 2.98 2.65
C ALA A 239 -14.95 2.69 1.64
N TYR A 240 -14.46 1.44 1.54
CA TYR A 240 -13.43 1.11 0.56
C TYR A 240 -13.94 1.17 -0.88
N ARG A 241 -15.21 0.80 -1.15
CA ARG A 241 -15.81 1.02 -2.49
C ARG A 241 -15.87 2.50 -2.85
N ALA A 242 -16.37 3.35 -1.95
CA ALA A 242 -16.44 4.78 -2.18
C ALA A 242 -15.03 5.40 -2.39
N MET A 243 -14.03 4.96 -1.62
CA MET A 243 -12.64 5.42 -1.83
C MET A 243 -12.06 4.92 -3.16
N ALA A 244 -12.40 3.71 -3.59
CA ALA A 244 -11.99 3.19 -4.89
C ALA A 244 -12.59 4.02 -6.05
N GLU A 245 -13.85 4.42 -5.94
CA GLU A 245 -14.49 5.33 -6.90
C GLU A 245 -13.79 6.70 -6.95
N GLU A 246 -13.42 7.28 -5.78
CA GLU A 246 -12.63 8.52 -5.72
C GLU A 246 -11.25 8.34 -6.39
N ILE A 247 -10.61 7.18 -6.23
CA ILE A 247 -9.32 6.87 -6.86
C ILE A 247 -9.49 6.73 -8.37
N GLN A 248 -10.50 5.99 -8.84
CA GLN A 248 -10.77 5.81 -10.27
C GLN A 248 -10.95 7.15 -11.00
N GLN A 249 -11.59 8.13 -10.37
CA GLN A 249 -11.77 9.48 -10.93
C GLN A 249 -10.45 10.29 -11.00
N LYS A 250 -9.41 9.88 -10.32
CA LYS A 250 -8.08 10.54 -10.30
C LYS A 250 -7.05 9.89 -11.24
N LEU A 251 -7.38 8.72 -11.83
CA LEU A 251 -6.50 7.99 -12.75
C LEU A 251 -6.57 8.55 -14.16
#